data_291a126ba19d39e34c269f4f01e90678
#
_entry.id   291a126ba19d39e34c269f4f01e90678
#
_cell.length_a   1.000
_cell.length_b   1.000
_cell.length_c   1.000
_cell.angle_alpha   90.00
_cell.angle_beta   90.00
_cell.angle_gamma   90.00
#
_symmetry.space_group_name_H-M   'P 1'
#
loop_
_entity.id
_entity.type
_entity.pdbx_description
1 polymer ?
#
loop_
_entity_poly.entity_id
_entity_poly.type
_entity_poly.pdbx_seq_one_letter_code
_entity_poly.pdbx_strand_id
1 'polypeptide(L)'
;KDRDIIDTSNEDIKKIPMLGKIAAGTPIEAISNYDQLIEIPKDYLLSEESFALTVEGDSMVDEGIFDGDTVLISKITNVNNGDIVVALIDNEEATLKKFRKKGDSIALEPANKHYKTQIYGPDRVTIQGKMCGLIRKYF
;
A
#
# COMPACT_ATOMS: atom_id res chain seq x y z
N LYS A 1 24.91 29.77 -7.77
CA LYS A 1 24.90 29.23 -7.71
C LYS A 1 24.80 28.41 -7.47
N ASP A 2 24.64 28.09 -7.50
CA ASP A 2 24.52 27.21 -7.41
C ASP A 2 24.55 26.65 -6.78
N ARG A 3 24.51 26.57 -6.57
CA ARG A 3 24.32 25.94 -6.11
C ARG A 3 24.23 25.21 -5.45
N ASP A 4 24.39 25.16 -5.08
CA ASP A 4 24.17 24.45 -4.63
C ASP A 4 23.50 23.80 -4.24
N ILE A 5 23.06 23.73 -4.14
CA ILE A 5 22.27 22.92 -4.37
C ILE A 5 22.17 21.85 -3.58
N ILE A 6 22.53 21.53 -3.17
CA ILE A 6 22.91 20.61 -2.71
C ILE A 6 22.34 19.88 -1.64
N ASP A 7 22.24 20.17 -0.57
CA ASP A 7 21.76 19.38 0.53
C ASP A 7 20.30 19.46 0.81
N THR A 8 19.59 20.23 0.08
CA THR A 8 18.14 20.25 0.17
C THR A 8 17.54 18.89 -0.16
N SER A 9 18.27 18.07 -0.92
CA SER A 9 17.77 16.75 -1.28
C SER A 9 17.55 15.88 -0.04
N ASN A 10 18.37 16.04 1.00
CA ASN A 10 18.21 15.24 2.20
C ASN A 10 16.96 15.59 3.00
N GLU A 11 16.53 16.84 2.92
CA GLU A 11 15.31 17.28 3.58
C GLU A 11 14.05 16.85 2.81
N ASP A 12 14.21 16.63 1.52
CA ASP A 12 13.10 16.27 0.64
C ASP A 12 12.93 14.77 0.48
N ILE A 13 13.81 14.01 1.06
CA ILE A 13 13.84 12.55 0.92
C ILE A 13 13.50 11.89 2.26
N LYS A 14 12.68 10.87 2.20
CA LYS A 14 12.35 10.05 3.36
C LYS A 14 12.76 8.62 3.10
N LYS A 15 13.36 7.97 4.08
CA LYS A 15 13.66 6.54 4.00
C LYS A 15 12.52 5.78 4.64
N ILE A 16 11.93 4.86 3.91
CA ILE A 16 10.83 4.05 4.41
C ILE A 16 11.16 2.57 4.29
N PRO A 17 10.65 1.73 5.20
CA PRO A 17 10.96 0.31 5.14
C PRO A 17 10.21 -0.40 4.02
N MET A 18 10.88 -1.35 3.39
CA MET A 18 10.29 -2.28 2.45
C MET A 18 9.93 -3.53 3.26
N LEU A 19 8.65 -3.80 3.41
CA LEU A 19 8.18 -4.84 4.33
C LEU A 19 7.96 -6.20 3.70
N GLY A 20 8.04 -6.32 2.39
CA GLY A 20 7.89 -7.61 1.74
C GLY A 20 6.92 -7.57 0.58
N LYS A 21 6.35 -8.74 0.27
CA LYS A 21 5.44 -8.89 -0.87
C LYS A 21 4.00 -9.01 -0.40
N ILE A 22 3.09 -8.46 -1.17
CA ILE A 22 1.67 -8.58 -0.88
C ILE A 22 0.94 -9.11 -2.10
N ALA A 23 0.12 -10.15 -1.88
CA ALA A 23 -0.70 -10.78 -2.91
C ALA A 23 -2.17 -10.57 -2.56
N ALA A 24 -3.05 -11.37 -3.15
CA ALA A 24 -4.48 -11.30 -2.87
C ALA A 24 -4.81 -11.64 -1.42
N GLY A 25 -3.99 -12.47 -0.78
CA GLY A 25 -4.08 -12.75 0.66
C GLY A 25 -2.71 -13.20 1.13
N THR A 26 -2.08 -12.39 1.96
CA THR A 26 -0.71 -12.65 2.40
C THR A 26 -0.69 -12.75 3.92
N PRO A 27 -0.15 -13.83 4.50
CA PRO A 27 -0.03 -13.91 5.95
C PRO A 27 0.72 -12.70 6.50
N ILE A 28 0.23 -12.14 7.60
CA ILE A 28 0.79 -10.89 8.12
C ILE A 28 2.29 -11.05 8.47
N GLU A 29 2.72 -12.24 8.87
CA GLU A 29 4.12 -12.48 9.20
C GLU A 29 5.04 -12.30 7.99
N ALA A 30 4.50 -12.44 6.78
CA ALA A 30 5.32 -12.33 5.56
C ALA A 30 5.63 -10.90 5.18
N ILE A 31 5.04 -9.91 5.84
CA ILE A 31 5.24 -8.51 5.51
C ILE A 31 5.82 -7.71 6.65
N SER A 32 6.81 -8.28 7.33
CA SER A 32 7.46 -7.62 8.46
C SER A 32 8.97 -7.59 8.35
N ASN A 33 9.50 -7.56 7.14
CA ASN A 33 10.93 -7.53 6.91
C ASN A 33 11.43 -6.08 6.93
N TYR A 34 12.27 -5.74 7.90
CA TYR A 34 12.79 -4.39 8.07
C TYR A 34 14.22 -4.21 7.58
N ASP A 35 14.76 -5.20 6.88
CA ASP A 35 16.16 -5.18 6.48
C ASP A 35 16.47 -4.20 5.36
N GLN A 36 15.46 -3.74 4.65
CA GLN A 36 15.65 -2.91 3.48
C GLN A 36 14.89 -1.59 3.62
N LEU A 37 15.58 -0.50 3.32
CA LEU A 37 14.97 0.83 3.27
C LEU A 37 15.02 1.34 1.85
N ILE A 38 14.01 2.10 1.45
CA ILE A 38 14.03 2.78 0.15
C ILE A 38 13.85 4.27 0.37
N GLU A 39 14.42 5.06 -0.52
CA GLU A 39 14.40 6.52 -0.45
C GLU A 39 13.29 7.04 -1.36
N ILE A 40 12.39 7.82 -0.79
CA ILE A 40 11.21 8.31 -1.50
C ILE A 40 11.11 9.82 -1.29
N PRO A 41 10.78 10.60 -2.33
CA PRO A 41 10.50 12.02 -2.14
C PRO A 41 9.36 12.19 -1.13
N LYS A 42 9.54 13.09 -0.18
CA LYS A 42 8.58 13.27 0.91
C LYS A 42 7.18 13.63 0.43
N ASP A 43 7.07 14.34 -0.67
CA ASP A 43 5.77 14.78 -1.16
C ASP A 43 4.93 13.65 -1.75
N TYR A 44 5.51 12.44 -1.91
CA TYR A 44 4.73 11.26 -2.27
C TYR A 44 3.96 10.70 -1.06
N LEU A 45 4.39 11.05 0.15
CA LEU A 45 3.88 10.42 1.36
C LEU A 45 2.85 11.31 2.05
N LEU A 46 1.83 10.68 2.61
CA LEU A 46 0.72 11.37 3.27
C LEU A 46 0.86 11.40 4.79
N SER A 47 1.79 10.63 5.33
CA SER A 47 2.03 10.61 6.78
C SER A 47 3.49 10.31 7.05
N GLU A 48 3.95 10.63 8.26
CA GLU A 48 5.32 10.37 8.68
C GLU A 48 5.63 8.88 8.70
N GLU A 49 4.68 8.06 9.11
CA GLU A 49 4.85 6.63 9.08
C GLU A 49 4.34 6.10 7.74
N SER A 50 5.25 5.54 6.98
CA SER A 50 4.95 4.98 5.67
C SER A 50 5.83 3.78 5.45
N PHE A 51 5.39 2.90 4.55
CA PHE A 51 6.16 1.71 4.21
C PHE A 51 5.88 1.34 2.76
N ALA A 52 6.66 0.42 2.23
CA ALA A 52 6.52 -0.04 0.86
C ALA A 52 6.31 -1.55 0.83
N LEU A 53 5.60 -2.00 -0.20
CA LEU A 53 5.35 -3.42 -0.44
C LEU A 53 5.53 -3.69 -1.93
N THR A 54 6.02 -4.88 -2.26
CA THR A 54 6.08 -5.33 -3.64
C THR A 54 4.80 -6.10 -3.95
N VAL A 55 4.16 -5.75 -5.05
CA VAL A 55 2.90 -6.39 -5.46
C VAL A 55 3.19 -7.73 -6.12
N GLU A 56 2.43 -8.73 -5.75
CA GLU A 56 2.52 -10.06 -6.33
C GLU A 56 1.14 -10.44 -6.87
N GLY A 57 1.09 -10.83 -8.13
CA GLY A 57 -0.17 -11.22 -8.76
C GLY A 57 -0.85 -10.06 -9.48
N ASP A 58 -2.08 -10.28 -9.89
CA ASP A 58 -2.79 -9.40 -10.81
C ASP A 58 -4.16 -8.93 -10.32
N SER A 59 -4.41 -8.99 -9.02
CA SER A 59 -5.74 -8.65 -8.50
C SER A 59 -6.10 -7.17 -8.66
N MET A 60 -5.14 -6.30 -8.98
CA MET A 60 -5.35 -4.86 -9.08
C MET A 60 -4.94 -4.28 -10.43
N VAL A 61 -4.88 -5.11 -11.48
CA VAL A 61 -4.38 -4.65 -12.79
C VAL A 61 -5.24 -3.57 -13.43
N ASP A 62 -6.56 -3.58 -13.19
CA ASP A 62 -7.43 -2.57 -13.78
C ASP A 62 -7.26 -1.19 -13.14
N GLU A 63 -6.53 -1.10 -12.04
CA GLU A 63 -6.12 0.17 -11.45
C GLU A 63 -4.68 0.54 -11.85
N GLY A 64 -4.09 -0.22 -12.76
CA GLY A 64 -2.72 0.04 -13.20
C GLY A 64 -1.66 -0.43 -12.24
N ILE A 65 -1.99 -1.36 -11.35
CA ILE A 65 -1.05 -1.92 -10.39
C ILE A 65 -0.73 -3.34 -10.83
N PHE A 66 0.55 -3.58 -11.17
CA PHE A 66 0.96 -4.84 -11.78
C PHE A 66 1.93 -5.60 -10.89
N ASP A 67 2.05 -6.90 -11.16
CA ASP A 67 3.03 -7.76 -10.50
C ASP A 67 4.42 -7.13 -10.59
N GLY A 68 5.13 -7.10 -9.48
CA GLY A 68 6.47 -6.53 -9.41
C GLY A 68 6.51 -5.05 -9.06
N ASP A 69 5.36 -4.36 -9.09
CA ASP A 69 5.33 -2.95 -8.72
C ASP A 69 5.62 -2.78 -7.24
N THR A 70 6.23 -1.65 -6.89
CA THR A 70 6.39 -1.26 -5.50
C THR A 70 5.32 -0.22 -5.16
N VAL A 71 4.47 -0.53 -4.20
CA VAL A 71 3.43 0.41 -3.76
C VAL A 71 3.88 1.08 -2.48
N LEU A 72 3.59 2.37 -2.38
CA LEU A 72 3.93 3.20 -1.22
C LEU A 72 2.66 3.37 -0.40
N ILE A 73 2.77 3.04 0.87
CA ILE A 73 1.62 3.03 1.79
C ILE A 73 1.89 4.00 2.93
N SER A 74 1.00 4.93 3.13
CA SER A 74 1.05 5.81 4.28
C SER A 74 0.11 5.28 5.35
N LYS A 75 0.53 5.28 6.60
CA LYS A 75 -0.27 4.77 7.70
C LYS A 75 -1.37 5.75 8.06
N ILE A 76 -2.40 5.77 7.25
CA ILE A 76 -3.61 6.53 7.45
C ILE A 76 -4.73 5.52 7.53
N THR A 77 -5.50 5.54 8.61
CA THR A 77 -6.56 4.57 8.83
C THR A 77 -7.95 5.12 8.52
N ASN A 78 -8.07 6.43 8.45
CA ASN A 78 -9.33 7.07 8.08
C ASN A 78 -9.34 7.25 6.57
N VAL A 79 -10.01 6.32 5.88
CA VAL A 79 -9.98 6.25 4.42
C VAL A 79 -11.37 6.44 3.85
N ASN A 80 -11.42 6.79 2.57
CA ASN A 80 -12.67 7.05 1.86
C ASN A 80 -12.95 5.97 0.84
N ASN A 81 -14.21 5.85 0.45
CA ASN A 81 -14.61 4.91 -0.59
C ASN A 81 -13.81 5.17 -1.86
N GLY A 82 -13.26 4.12 -2.44
CA GLY A 82 -12.44 4.21 -3.64
C GLY A 82 -10.96 4.26 -3.37
N ASP A 83 -10.54 4.50 -2.14
CA ASP A 83 -9.11 4.48 -1.80
C ASP A 83 -8.57 3.06 -1.91
N ILE A 84 -7.32 2.95 -2.33
CA ILE A 84 -6.63 1.65 -2.36
C ILE A 84 -5.89 1.52 -1.05
N VAL A 85 -6.16 0.45 -0.32
CA VAL A 85 -5.68 0.28 1.04
C VAL A 85 -5.01 -1.07 1.24
N VAL A 86 -4.15 -1.13 2.25
CA VAL A 86 -3.71 -2.40 2.80
C VAL A 86 -4.63 -2.68 3.98
N ALA A 87 -5.34 -3.78 3.91
CA ALA A 87 -6.28 -4.19 4.94
C ALA A 87 -5.83 -5.49 5.57
N LEU A 88 -5.95 -5.57 6.88
CA LEU A 88 -5.68 -6.78 7.64
C LEU A 88 -7.01 -7.41 8.00
N ILE A 89 -7.18 -8.67 7.65
CA ILE A 89 -8.43 -9.41 7.85
C ILE A 89 -8.22 -10.41 8.97
N ASP A 90 -9.07 -10.34 9.99
CA ASP A 90 -9.05 -11.24 11.14
C ASP A 90 -7.68 -11.30 11.83
N ASN A 91 -6.90 -10.24 11.72
CA ASN A 91 -5.54 -10.15 12.25
C ASN A 91 -4.59 -11.22 11.69
N GLU A 92 -4.92 -11.82 10.57
CA GLU A 92 -4.15 -12.92 10.00
C GLU A 92 -3.60 -12.64 8.60
N GLU A 93 -4.41 -12.06 7.72
CA GLU A 93 -4.00 -11.86 6.33
C GLU A 93 -4.09 -10.42 5.92
N ALA A 94 -3.07 -9.94 5.21
CA ALA A 94 -3.07 -8.61 4.62
C ALA A 94 -3.36 -8.71 3.12
N THR A 95 -4.07 -7.74 2.59
CA THR A 95 -4.38 -7.67 1.17
C THR A 95 -4.38 -6.21 0.72
N LEU A 96 -4.12 -6.00 -0.57
CA LEU A 96 -4.19 -4.68 -1.20
C LEU A 96 -5.44 -4.66 -2.07
N LYS A 97 -6.40 -3.81 -1.73
CA LYS A 97 -7.70 -3.76 -2.41
C LYS A 97 -8.26 -2.36 -2.38
N LYS A 98 -9.29 -2.13 -3.18
CA LYS A 98 -10.04 -0.89 -3.14
C LYS A 98 -11.06 -0.99 -2.00
N PHE A 99 -11.10 0.04 -1.19
CA PHE A 99 -11.94 0.09 -0.01
C PHE A 99 -13.31 0.69 -0.36
N ARG A 100 -14.36 0.08 0.19
CA ARG A 100 -15.70 0.67 0.13
C ARG A 100 -16.47 0.27 1.36
N LYS A 101 -17.01 1.27 2.04
CA LYS A 101 -17.85 1.04 3.21
C LYS A 101 -19.28 1.38 2.86
N LYS A 102 -20.19 0.48 3.18
CA LYS A 102 -21.62 0.68 2.97
C LYS A 102 -22.36 0.20 4.20
N GLY A 103 -22.92 1.16 4.96
CA GLY A 103 -23.50 0.83 6.26
C GLY A 103 -22.42 0.27 7.17
N ASP A 104 -22.67 -0.90 7.73
CA ASP A 104 -21.73 -1.57 8.62
C ASP A 104 -20.81 -2.54 7.90
N SER A 105 -20.99 -2.71 6.59
CA SER A 105 -20.18 -3.67 5.84
C SER A 105 -19.00 -2.99 5.18
N ILE A 106 -17.89 -3.72 5.11
CA ILE A 106 -16.68 -3.28 4.40
C ILE A 106 -16.47 -4.21 3.22
N ALA A 107 -16.44 -3.63 2.02
CA ALA A 107 -16.13 -4.36 0.81
C ALA A 107 -14.68 -4.08 0.43
N LEU A 108 -13.94 -5.14 0.17
CA LEU A 108 -12.57 -5.06 -0.34
C LEU A 108 -12.64 -5.51 -1.79
N GLU A 109 -12.52 -4.54 -2.69
CA GLU A 109 -12.79 -4.74 -4.11
C GLU A 109 -11.50 -4.93 -4.88
N PRO A 110 -11.34 -6.06 -5.59
CA PRO A 110 -10.23 -6.20 -6.51
C PRO A 110 -10.49 -5.33 -7.74
N ALA A 111 -9.44 -5.02 -8.47
CA ALA A 111 -9.55 -4.33 -9.75
C ALA A 111 -9.17 -5.30 -10.86
N ASN A 112 -9.93 -6.37 -10.96
CA ASN A 112 -9.74 -7.43 -11.94
C ASN A 112 -11.01 -8.29 -11.91
N LYS A 113 -11.68 -8.42 -13.05
CA LYS A 113 -12.95 -9.14 -13.14
C LYS A 113 -12.85 -10.63 -12.83
N HIS A 114 -11.64 -11.19 -12.80
CA HIS A 114 -11.44 -12.59 -12.46
C HIS A 114 -11.41 -12.85 -10.96
N TYR A 115 -11.46 -11.79 -10.16
CA TYR A 115 -11.47 -11.87 -8.71
C TYR A 115 -12.79 -11.34 -8.18
N LYS A 116 -13.22 -11.81 -7.04
CA LYS A 116 -14.48 -11.40 -6.44
C LYS A 116 -14.26 -10.42 -5.31
N THR A 117 -15.19 -9.48 -5.18
CA THR A 117 -15.23 -8.59 -4.03
C THR A 117 -15.56 -9.41 -2.80
N GLN A 118 -14.81 -9.18 -1.72
CA GLN A 118 -15.05 -9.82 -0.43
C GLN A 118 -15.70 -8.79 0.48
N ILE A 119 -16.75 -9.22 1.21
CA ILE A 119 -17.49 -8.34 2.09
C ILE A 119 -17.37 -8.88 3.51
N TYR A 120 -17.04 -7.98 4.45
CA TYR A 120 -16.78 -8.33 5.83
C TYR A 120 -17.55 -7.43 6.78
N GLY A 121 -17.83 -7.92 7.99
CA GLY A 121 -18.25 -7.07 9.08
C GLY A 121 -17.09 -6.15 9.49
N PRO A 122 -17.41 -4.98 10.07
CA PRO A 122 -16.39 -3.97 10.33
C PRO A 122 -15.35 -4.40 11.38
N ASP A 123 -15.70 -5.34 12.25
CA ASP A 123 -14.79 -5.83 13.29
C ASP A 123 -13.75 -6.80 12.75
N ARG A 124 -13.90 -7.24 11.51
CA ARG A 124 -12.97 -8.20 10.91
C ARG A 124 -11.85 -7.53 10.10
N VAL A 125 -11.97 -6.25 9.80
CA VAL A 125 -11.06 -5.54 8.91
C VAL A 125 -10.38 -4.40 9.65
N THR A 126 -9.04 -4.38 9.62
CA THR A 126 -8.26 -3.28 10.17
C THR A 126 -7.47 -2.66 9.04
N ILE A 127 -7.65 -1.37 8.81
CA ILE A 127 -6.92 -0.67 7.76
C ILE A 127 -5.50 -0.40 8.26
N GLN A 128 -4.52 -0.86 7.50
CA GLN A 128 -3.10 -0.67 7.83
C GLN A 128 -2.56 0.61 7.21
N GLY A 129 -3.13 1.04 6.11
CA GLY A 129 -2.70 2.25 5.45
C GLY A 129 -3.34 2.42 4.08
N LYS A 130 -3.06 3.57 3.49
CA LYS A 130 -3.60 3.97 2.21
C LYS A 130 -2.46 4.08 1.19
N MET A 131 -2.69 3.56 -0.01
CA MET A 131 -1.71 3.70 -1.08
C MET A 131 -1.61 5.15 -1.52
N CYS A 132 -0.39 5.66 -1.59
CA CYS A 132 -0.13 7.04 -1.97
C CYS A 132 0.80 7.17 -3.17
N GLY A 133 1.38 6.08 -3.64
CA GLY A 133 2.25 6.13 -4.79
C GLY A 133 2.65 4.74 -5.26
N LEU A 134 3.34 4.72 -6.39
CA LEU A 134 3.76 3.47 -7.02
C LEU A 134 5.06 3.72 -7.76
N ILE A 135 5.98 2.78 -7.67
CA ILE A 135 7.23 2.82 -8.40
C ILE A 135 7.33 1.56 -9.25
N ARG A 136 7.66 1.74 -10.52
CA ARG A 136 7.84 0.63 -11.45
C ARG A 136 9.16 0.78 -12.16
N LYS A 137 9.92 -0.29 -12.20
CA LYS A 137 11.20 -0.30 -12.88
C LYS A 137 11.10 -1.07 -14.19
N TYR A 138 11.81 -0.58 -15.18
CA TYR A 138 11.92 -1.23 -16.48
C TYR A 138 13.37 -1.61 -16.71
N PHE A 139 13.64 -2.88 -16.75
CA PHE A 139 15.02 -3.38 -16.97
C PHE A 139 15.14 -4.09 -18.28
#